data_05ed8181b072ad763959db6ae92647db
#
_entry.id   05ed8181b072ad763959db6ae92647db
#
_cell.length_a   1.000
_cell.length_b   1.000
_cell.length_c   1.000
_cell.angle_alpha   90.00
_cell.angle_beta   90.00
_cell.angle_gamma   90.00
#
_symmetry.space_group_name_H-M   'P 1'
#
loop_
_entity.id
_entity.type
_entity.pdbx_description
1 polymer ?
#
loop_
_entity_poly.entity_id
_entity_poly.type
_entity_poly.pdbx_seq_one_letter_code
_entity_poly.pdbx_strand_id
1 'polypeptide(L)'
;YRNSINRNEVFGNIHHIHYNNTPVHKYYTLSISAIVPNSLLAKTYIAKTDLKGKYKHIGGKWKNNQLTTKTREFGDFCIVSDTINPQIIAINIHANKKITNQKTIDFKIKDNESGIKSFRGEIDNKWILMDYDHKTNLLRYEIDDLQKGEHVINLNVVDKLGNSSKFEAQFTY
;
A
#
# COMPACT_ATOMS: atom_id res chain seq x y z
N TYR A 1 -10.36 27.06 9.04
CA TYR A 1 -10.60 25.66 9.43
C TYR A 1 -9.85 24.79 8.44
N ARG A 2 -8.66 24.29 8.82
CA ARG A 2 -7.96 23.25 8.06
C ARG A 2 -8.58 21.91 8.44
N ASN A 3 -9.24 21.26 7.49
CA ASN A 3 -9.61 19.85 7.61
C ASN A 3 -8.34 19.09 7.91
N SER A 4 -8.26 18.46 9.08
CA SER A 4 -7.22 17.50 9.45
C SER A 4 -7.42 16.24 8.60
N ILE A 5 -6.82 16.24 7.41
CA ILE A 5 -6.56 14.98 6.70
C ILE A 5 -5.67 14.19 7.65
N ASN A 6 -6.06 12.96 7.97
CA ASN A 6 -5.25 12.01 8.74
C ASN A 6 -3.84 12.00 8.17
N ARG A 7 -2.93 12.71 8.84
CA ARG A 7 -1.51 12.69 8.49
C ARG A 7 -0.88 11.56 9.27
N ASN A 8 0.02 10.85 8.64
CA ASN A 8 0.91 9.93 9.34
C ASN A 8 1.47 10.60 10.58
N GLU A 9 1.33 9.93 11.70
CA GLU A 9 1.94 10.40 12.93
C GLU A 9 3.44 10.12 12.87
N VAL A 10 4.25 11.17 13.11
CA VAL A 10 5.71 11.08 13.19
C VAL A 10 6.12 10.87 14.63
N PHE A 11 6.94 9.86 14.88
CA PHE A 11 7.45 9.53 16.21
C PHE A 11 8.92 9.89 16.34
N GLY A 12 9.22 10.71 17.36
CA GLY A 12 10.57 11.17 17.64
C GLY A 12 11.05 12.26 16.67
N ASN A 13 12.35 12.28 16.41
CA ASN A 13 13.03 13.31 15.61
C ASN A 13 13.25 12.85 14.17
N ILE A 14 13.49 13.81 13.28
CA ILE A 14 14.07 13.56 11.96
C ILE A 14 15.59 13.43 12.14
N HIS A 15 16.16 12.36 11.61
CA HIS A 15 17.59 12.05 11.67
C HIS A 15 18.24 12.31 10.32
N HIS A 16 19.14 13.28 10.26
CA HIS A 16 19.93 13.57 9.07
C HIS A 16 21.13 12.62 8.99
N ILE A 17 21.15 11.77 7.98
CA ILE A 17 22.21 10.78 7.75
C ILE A 17 22.91 11.12 6.44
N HIS A 18 24.00 11.87 6.54
CA HIS A 18 24.78 12.29 5.38
C HIS A 18 23.96 13.04 4.32
N TYR A 19 24.56 13.41 3.20
CA TYR A 19 23.91 14.11 2.10
C TYR A 19 23.16 13.12 1.20
N ASN A 20 21.93 13.45 0.83
CA ASN A 20 21.01 12.59 0.05
C ASN A 20 21.47 12.31 -1.38
N ASN A 21 22.41 13.11 -1.92
CA ASN A 21 23.01 12.96 -3.23
C ASN A 21 24.31 12.11 -3.24
N THR A 22 24.73 11.62 -2.06
CA THR A 22 25.91 10.76 -1.98
C THR A 22 25.54 9.31 -2.32
N PRO A 23 26.21 8.68 -3.31
CA PRO A 23 25.97 7.29 -3.67
C PRO A 23 26.33 6.32 -2.54
N VAL A 24 25.49 5.32 -2.31
CA VAL A 24 25.73 4.26 -1.31
C VAL A 24 25.92 2.94 -2.04
N HIS A 25 27.15 2.39 -2.03
CA HIS A 25 27.48 1.16 -2.76
C HIS A 25 27.00 -0.11 -2.07
N LYS A 26 26.94 -0.11 -0.72
CA LYS A 26 26.53 -1.27 0.07
C LYS A 26 25.38 -0.93 1.00
N TYR A 27 24.55 -1.91 1.31
CA TYR A 27 23.55 -1.75 2.34
C TYR A 27 24.20 -1.52 3.69
N TYR A 28 23.69 -0.56 4.44
CA TYR A 28 23.99 -0.39 5.85
C TYR A 28 22.72 -0.57 6.70
N THR A 29 22.92 -0.82 7.97
CA THR A 29 21.83 -0.95 8.94
C THR A 29 21.53 0.41 9.56
N LEU A 30 20.28 0.83 9.45
CA LEU A 30 19.74 2.03 10.10
C LEU A 30 18.84 1.59 11.24
N SER A 31 19.12 2.09 12.44
CA SER A 31 18.29 1.87 13.64
C SER A 31 17.90 3.21 14.25
N ILE A 32 16.62 3.41 14.49
CA ILE A 32 16.06 4.63 15.09
C ILE A 32 15.27 4.22 16.33
N SER A 33 15.50 4.94 17.44
CA SER A 33 14.73 4.80 18.68
C SER A 33 13.66 5.87 18.73
N ALA A 34 12.44 5.48 19.11
CA ALA A 34 11.37 6.41 19.43
C ALA A 34 10.41 5.78 20.45
N ILE A 35 9.70 6.64 21.17
CA ILE A 35 8.59 6.21 22.02
C ILE A 35 7.35 6.11 21.13
N VAL A 36 6.86 4.89 20.93
CA VAL A 36 5.68 4.59 20.12
C VAL A 36 4.69 3.82 20.98
N PRO A 37 3.38 4.17 20.97
CA PRO A 37 2.36 3.38 21.65
C PRO A 37 2.39 1.92 21.19
N ASN A 38 2.22 0.98 22.12
CA ASN A 38 2.25 -0.46 21.80
C ASN A 38 1.26 -0.86 20.70
N SER A 39 0.09 -0.22 20.66
CA SER A 39 -0.95 -0.45 19.65
C SER A 39 -0.51 -0.06 18.23
N LEU A 40 0.48 0.82 18.09
CA LEU A 40 0.97 1.34 16.81
C LEU A 40 2.30 0.72 16.37
N LEU A 41 2.99 -0.04 17.21
CA LEU A 41 4.29 -0.64 16.86
C LEU A 41 4.25 -1.40 15.52
N ALA A 42 3.23 -2.24 15.30
CA ALA A 42 3.06 -3.00 14.07
C ALA A 42 2.67 -2.14 12.85
N LYS A 43 2.28 -0.88 13.08
CA LYS A 43 1.86 0.08 12.07
C LYS A 43 2.92 1.13 11.77
N THR A 44 4.15 0.99 12.28
CA THR A 44 5.22 1.94 12.08
C THR A 44 6.30 1.42 11.13
N TYR A 45 6.94 2.34 10.43
CA TYR A 45 8.06 2.08 9.55
C TYR A 45 9.05 3.25 9.54
N ILE A 46 10.29 3.00 9.13
CA ILE A 46 11.25 4.05 8.84
C ILE A 46 10.90 4.63 7.47
N ALA A 47 10.66 5.93 7.42
CA ALA A 47 10.46 6.69 6.21
C ALA A 47 11.69 7.54 5.93
N LYS A 48 12.03 7.70 4.65
CA LYS A 48 12.87 8.79 4.17
C LYS A 48 11.97 9.97 3.82
N THR A 49 12.29 11.15 4.36
CA THR A 49 11.52 12.36 4.08
C THR A 49 12.28 13.32 3.18
N ASP A 50 11.56 14.13 2.42
CA ASP A 50 12.13 15.24 1.65
C ASP A 50 11.76 16.59 2.29
N LEU A 51 12.33 17.68 1.77
CA LEU A 51 12.07 19.04 2.23
C LEU A 51 10.60 19.48 2.05
N LYS A 52 9.81 18.75 1.26
CA LYS A 52 8.39 19.00 1.04
C LYS A 52 7.50 18.21 2.01
N GLY A 53 8.11 17.44 2.93
CA GLY A 53 7.39 16.61 3.90
C GLY A 53 6.74 15.37 3.28
N LYS A 54 7.23 14.90 2.12
CA LYS A 54 6.80 13.64 1.54
C LYS A 54 7.59 12.49 2.16
N TYR A 55 6.90 11.42 2.51
CA TYR A 55 7.48 10.22 3.10
C TYR A 55 7.61 9.11 2.05
N LYS A 56 8.81 8.53 1.94
CA LYS A 56 9.08 7.33 1.17
C LYS A 56 9.26 6.16 2.13
N HIS A 57 8.46 5.12 1.97
CA HIS A 57 8.55 3.91 2.79
C HIS A 57 9.90 3.20 2.57
N ILE A 58 10.67 3.03 3.64
CA ILE A 58 11.90 2.23 3.66
C ILE A 58 11.65 0.88 4.35
N GLY A 59 10.72 0.84 5.31
CA GLY A 59 10.39 -0.34 6.08
C GLY A 59 11.04 -0.36 7.44
N GLY A 60 11.08 -1.53 8.08
CA GLY A 60 11.72 -1.72 9.37
C GLY A 60 11.06 -2.83 10.19
N LYS A 61 11.82 -3.32 11.16
CA LYS A 61 11.34 -4.25 12.18
C LYS A 61 11.82 -3.80 13.54
N TRP A 62 10.96 -3.84 14.53
CA TRP A 62 11.31 -3.56 15.92
C TRP A 62 12.23 -4.64 16.48
N LYS A 63 13.34 -4.20 17.06
CA LYS A 63 14.30 -5.04 17.78
C LYS A 63 14.92 -4.22 18.91
N ASN A 64 14.86 -4.71 20.14
CA ASN A 64 15.45 -4.04 21.31
C ASN A 64 15.07 -2.54 21.42
N ASN A 65 13.79 -2.23 21.30
CA ASN A 65 13.25 -0.86 21.33
C ASN A 65 13.77 0.09 20.23
N GLN A 66 14.32 -0.48 19.17
CA GLN A 66 14.74 0.26 17.98
C GLN A 66 14.04 -0.28 16.75
N LEU A 67 13.56 0.61 15.89
CA LEU A 67 13.09 0.24 14.56
C LEU A 67 14.30 0.16 13.63
N THR A 68 14.55 -1.00 13.04
CA THR A 68 15.77 -1.32 12.31
C THR A 68 15.45 -1.76 10.88
N THR A 69 16.17 -1.21 9.92
CA THR A 69 16.07 -1.58 8.49
C THR A 69 17.44 -1.60 7.83
N LYS A 70 17.52 -2.17 6.62
CA LYS A 70 18.67 -2.06 5.73
C LYS A 70 18.34 -1.10 4.60
N THR A 71 19.19 -0.12 4.35
CA THR A 71 19.00 0.85 3.27
C THR A 71 20.30 1.10 2.49
N ARG A 72 20.17 1.63 1.27
CA ARG A 72 21.26 2.11 0.42
C ARG A 72 21.08 3.59 0.09
N GLU A 73 20.37 4.31 0.93
CA GLU A 73 20.10 5.74 0.72
C GLU A 73 20.55 6.54 1.93
N PHE A 74 21.15 7.69 1.69
CA PHE A 74 21.37 8.74 2.68
C PHE A 74 20.25 9.77 2.62
N GLY A 75 20.17 10.64 3.62
CA GLY A 75 19.20 11.73 3.74
C GLY A 75 18.50 11.76 5.09
N ASP A 76 17.29 12.26 5.11
CA ASP A 76 16.51 12.49 6.32
C ASP A 76 15.56 11.32 6.56
N PHE A 77 15.62 10.74 7.76
CA PHE A 77 14.82 9.58 8.14
C PHE A 77 14.07 9.85 9.45
N CYS A 78 12.87 9.34 9.53
CA CYS A 78 12.05 9.36 10.74
C CYS A 78 11.21 8.08 10.86
N ILE A 79 10.62 7.86 12.03
CA ILE A 79 9.60 6.83 12.23
C ILE A 79 8.24 7.45 12.00
N VAL A 80 7.42 6.83 11.16
CA VAL A 80 6.04 7.23 10.89
C VAL A 80 5.10 6.04 11.03
N SER A 81 3.83 6.30 11.35
CA SER A 81 2.79 5.27 11.32
C SER A 81 1.97 5.34 10.04
N ASP A 82 1.43 4.19 9.63
CA ASP A 82 0.41 4.07 8.62
C ASP A 82 -0.73 3.20 9.16
N THR A 83 -1.87 3.82 9.38
CA THR A 83 -3.11 3.19 9.83
C THR A 83 -4.23 3.34 8.80
N ILE A 84 -3.89 3.84 7.62
CA ILE A 84 -4.86 4.13 6.55
C ILE A 84 -4.97 2.91 5.66
N ASN A 85 -6.20 2.50 5.40
CA ASN A 85 -6.44 1.40 4.48
C ASN A 85 -6.14 1.80 3.03
N PRO A 86 -5.63 0.89 2.19
CA PRO A 86 -5.47 1.13 0.77
C PRO A 86 -6.82 1.42 0.10
N GLN A 87 -6.81 2.24 -0.93
CA GLN A 87 -7.99 2.56 -1.71
C GLN A 87 -8.22 1.57 -2.82
N ILE A 88 -9.48 1.18 -3.04
CA ILE A 88 -9.94 0.40 -4.20
C ILE A 88 -10.98 1.25 -4.93
N ILE A 89 -10.74 1.56 -6.20
CA ILE A 89 -11.67 2.28 -7.07
C ILE A 89 -12.01 1.37 -8.25
N ALA A 90 -13.24 0.88 -8.30
CA ALA A 90 -13.73 0.11 -9.44
C ALA A 90 -13.92 1.05 -10.63
N ILE A 91 -13.37 0.69 -11.81
CA ILE A 91 -13.42 1.51 -13.02
C ILE A 91 -14.63 1.14 -13.86
N ASN A 92 -14.77 -0.15 -14.14
CA ASN A 92 -15.73 -0.65 -15.11
C ASN A 92 -16.60 -1.79 -14.57
N ILE A 93 -16.68 -1.94 -13.26
CA ILE A 93 -17.52 -2.90 -12.53
C ILE A 93 -18.23 -2.22 -11.36
N HIS A 94 -19.48 -2.57 -11.11
CA HIS A 94 -20.27 -2.17 -9.95
C HIS A 94 -21.37 -3.19 -9.70
N ALA A 95 -22.07 -3.10 -8.59
CA ALA A 95 -23.16 -4.00 -8.23
C ALA A 95 -24.23 -4.03 -9.32
N ASN A 96 -24.69 -5.25 -9.67
CA ASN A 96 -25.72 -5.57 -10.66
C ASN A 96 -25.40 -5.12 -12.10
N LYS A 97 -24.12 -4.92 -12.42
CA LYS A 97 -23.70 -4.56 -13.78
C LYS A 97 -23.81 -5.75 -14.73
N LYS A 98 -24.29 -5.48 -15.95
CA LYS A 98 -24.22 -6.43 -17.09
C LYS A 98 -22.97 -6.10 -17.91
N ILE A 99 -22.07 -7.08 -18.11
CA ILE A 99 -20.76 -6.88 -18.78
C ILE A 99 -20.59 -7.77 -20.02
N THR A 100 -21.69 -8.08 -20.74
CA THR A 100 -21.79 -9.06 -21.84
C THR A 100 -20.71 -8.95 -22.93
N ASN A 101 -20.17 -7.75 -23.20
CA ASN A 101 -19.14 -7.54 -24.23
C ASN A 101 -17.83 -6.98 -23.63
N GLN A 102 -17.71 -6.96 -22.33
CA GLN A 102 -16.54 -6.45 -21.64
C GLN A 102 -15.47 -7.53 -21.61
N LYS A 103 -14.23 -7.17 -21.98
CA LYS A 103 -13.09 -8.10 -21.97
C LYS A 103 -12.27 -8.04 -20.71
N THR A 104 -12.40 -6.98 -19.94
CA THR A 104 -11.60 -6.78 -18.73
C THR A 104 -12.44 -6.27 -17.57
N ILE A 105 -12.04 -6.60 -16.35
CA ILE A 105 -12.51 -5.94 -15.13
C ILE A 105 -11.33 -5.16 -14.55
N ASP A 106 -11.49 -3.84 -14.43
CA ASP A 106 -10.42 -2.92 -14.09
C ASP A 106 -10.71 -2.20 -12.77
N PHE A 107 -9.67 -2.08 -11.96
CA PHE A 107 -9.65 -1.31 -10.72
C PHE A 107 -8.45 -0.37 -10.69
N LYS A 108 -8.55 0.73 -9.95
CA LYS A 108 -7.37 1.42 -9.42
C LYS A 108 -7.19 1.04 -7.96
N ILE A 109 -6.00 0.55 -7.62
CA ILE A 109 -5.63 0.30 -6.24
C ILE A 109 -4.46 1.21 -5.87
N LYS A 110 -4.56 1.89 -4.74
CA LYS A 110 -3.56 2.87 -4.33
C LYS A 110 -3.43 2.92 -2.82
N ASP A 111 -2.20 3.01 -2.37
CA ASP A 111 -1.84 3.40 -1.02
C ASP A 111 -0.79 4.51 -1.10
N ASN A 112 -1.04 5.65 -0.42
CA ASN A 112 -0.17 6.82 -0.49
C ASN A 112 0.94 6.79 0.56
N GLU A 113 0.83 5.90 1.54
CA GLU A 113 1.66 5.88 2.74
C GLU A 113 2.72 4.77 2.65
N SER A 114 2.38 3.58 3.06
CA SER A 114 3.31 2.45 3.03
C SER A 114 3.41 1.78 1.65
N GLY A 115 2.38 1.91 0.84
CA GLY A 115 2.26 1.32 -0.49
C GLY A 115 1.68 -0.10 -0.46
N ILE A 116 1.14 -0.54 -1.60
CA ILE A 116 0.52 -1.85 -1.75
C ILE A 116 1.54 -2.96 -1.51
N LYS A 117 1.17 -3.94 -0.70
CA LYS A 117 1.92 -5.18 -0.44
C LYS A 117 1.40 -6.32 -1.29
N SER A 118 0.09 -6.52 -1.30
CA SER A 118 -0.55 -7.62 -2.01
C SER A 118 -2.00 -7.33 -2.32
N PHE A 119 -2.51 -8.04 -3.29
CA PHE A 119 -3.94 -8.09 -3.64
C PHE A 119 -4.34 -9.52 -3.96
N ARG A 120 -5.62 -9.81 -3.82
CA ARG A 120 -6.23 -11.10 -4.17
C ARG A 120 -7.62 -10.85 -4.75
N GLY A 121 -7.80 -11.22 -6.02
CA GLY A 121 -9.09 -11.25 -6.70
C GLY A 121 -9.68 -12.66 -6.73
N GLU A 122 -11.00 -12.75 -6.59
CA GLU A 122 -11.75 -13.99 -6.72
C GLU A 122 -13.06 -13.71 -7.45
N ILE A 123 -13.49 -14.66 -8.32
CA ILE A 123 -14.84 -14.71 -8.86
C ILE A 123 -15.45 -16.03 -8.39
N ASP A 124 -16.63 -15.98 -7.79
CA ASP A 124 -17.35 -17.13 -7.22
C ASP A 124 -16.47 -17.98 -6.30
N ASN A 125 -15.68 -17.30 -5.45
CA ASN A 125 -14.71 -17.88 -4.53
C ASN A 125 -13.54 -18.63 -5.20
N LYS A 126 -13.37 -18.48 -6.53
CA LYS A 126 -12.21 -19.01 -7.25
C LYS A 126 -11.22 -17.88 -7.49
N TRP A 127 -9.95 -18.12 -7.16
CA TRP A 127 -8.88 -17.17 -7.42
C TRP A 127 -8.78 -16.85 -8.92
N ILE A 128 -8.58 -15.57 -9.23
CA ILE A 128 -8.33 -15.07 -10.59
C ILE A 128 -6.96 -14.40 -10.67
N LEU A 129 -6.28 -14.58 -11.80
CA LEU A 129 -5.04 -13.87 -12.08
C LEU A 129 -5.35 -12.43 -12.46
N MET A 130 -4.69 -11.49 -11.78
CA MET A 130 -4.82 -10.05 -12.07
C MET A 130 -3.45 -9.44 -12.31
N ASP A 131 -3.34 -8.59 -13.33
CA ASP A 131 -2.13 -7.82 -13.63
C ASP A 131 -2.16 -6.45 -12.95
N TYR A 132 -1.04 -6.06 -12.33
CA TYR A 132 -0.90 -4.78 -11.65
C TYR A 132 0.18 -3.91 -12.25
N ASP A 133 -0.22 -2.80 -12.84
CA ASP A 133 0.69 -1.74 -13.29
C ASP A 133 0.92 -0.70 -12.18
N HIS A 134 2.09 -0.74 -11.55
CA HIS A 134 2.50 0.19 -10.50
C HIS A 134 2.59 1.67 -10.93
N LYS A 135 2.76 1.95 -12.23
CA LYS A 135 2.90 3.33 -12.73
C LYS A 135 1.55 4.03 -12.82
N THR A 136 0.54 3.29 -13.23
CA THR A 136 -0.84 3.80 -13.39
C THR A 136 -1.74 3.44 -12.22
N ASN A 137 -1.28 2.57 -11.30
CA ASN A 137 -2.05 1.94 -10.23
C ASN A 137 -3.23 1.11 -10.74
N LEU A 138 -3.17 0.66 -11.98
CA LEU A 138 -4.21 -0.14 -12.62
C LEU A 138 -4.04 -1.62 -12.24
N LEU A 139 -5.11 -2.23 -11.75
CA LEU A 139 -5.24 -3.65 -11.50
C LEU A 139 -6.30 -4.20 -12.45
N ARG A 140 -5.93 -5.15 -13.29
CA ARG A 140 -6.76 -5.68 -14.38
C ARG A 140 -6.92 -7.19 -14.28
N TYR A 141 -8.13 -7.65 -14.48
CA TYR A 141 -8.47 -9.05 -14.80
C TYR A 141 -8.92 -9.12 -16.25
N GLU A 142 -8.33 -10.03 -17.05
CA GLU A 142 -8.79 -10.36 -18.40
C GLU A 142 -9.79 -11.51 -18.34
N ILE A 143 -10.98 -11.31 -18.97
CA ILE A 143 -12.07 -12.28 -18.93
C ILE A 143 -11.86 -13.26 -20.09
N ASP A 144 -11.34 -14.46 -19.81
CA ASP A 144 -11.03 -15.49 -20.81
C ASP A 144 -11.97 -16.69 -20.73
N ASP A 145 -12.32 -17.19 -19.54
CA ASP A 145 -13.08 -18.42 -19.35
C ASP A 145 -14.30 -18.26 -18.42
N LEU A 146 -14.86 -17.06 -18.31
CA LEU A 146 -16.03 -16.85 -17.48
C LEU A 146 -17.29 -17.34 -18.19
N GLN A 147 -18.06 -18.21 -17.53
CA GLN A 147 -19.34 -18.71 -18.05
C GLN A 147 -20.39 -17.59 -18.01
N LYS A 148 -21.40 -17.70 -18.91
CA LYS A 148 -22.55 -16.77 -18.86
C LYS A 148 -23.39 -17.02 -17.62
N GLY A 149 -23.78 -15.94 -16.92
CA GLY A 149 -24.61 -16.03 -15.74
C GLY A 149 -24.31 -14.93 -14.72
N GLU A 150 -24.83 -15.14 -13.51
CA GLU A 150 -24.59 -14.26 -12.38
C GLU A 150 -23.31 -14.69 -11.65
N HIS A 151 -22.49 -13.72 -11.29
CA HIS A 151 -21.20 -13.92 -10.64
C HIS A 151 -21.01 -12.92 -9.51
N VAL A 152 -20.12 -13.26 -8.57
CA VAL A 152 -19.66 -12.35 -7.51
C VAL A 152 -18.15 -12.17 -7.61
N ILE A 153 -17.70 -10.94 -7.81
CA ILE A 153 -16.27 -10.60 -7.73
C ILE A 153 -15.92 -10.07 -6.35
N ASN A 154 -14.85 -10.61 -5.78
CA ASN A 154 -14.25 -10.15 -4.52
C ASN A 154 -12.81 -9.70 -4.80
N LEU A 155 -12.44 -8.53 -4.28
CA LEU A 155 -11.08 -8.03 -4.31
C LEU A 155 -10.66 -7.61 -2.91
N ASN A 156 -9.59 -8.20 -2.39
CA ASN A 156 -8.94 -7.79 -1.15
C ASN A 156 -7.58 -7.19 -1.47
N VAL A 157 -7.29 -6.02 -0.92
CA VAL A 157 -6.01 -5.31 -1.09
C VAL A 157 -5.42 -5.03 0.28
N VAL A 158 -4.12 -5.32 0.43
CA VAL A 158 -3.39 -5.15 1.69
C VAL A 158 -2.15 -4.29 1.42
N ASP A 159 -1.89 -3.31 2.29
CA ASP A 159 -0.69 -2.49 2.28
C ASP A 159 0.50 -3.18 3.00
N LYS A 160 1.65 -2.51 3.06
CA LYS A 160 2.87 -3.07 3.68
C LYS A 160 2.80 -3.14 5.20
N LEU A 161 1.89 -2.41 5.84
CA LEU A 161 1.68 -2.41 7.30
C LEU A 161 0.48 -3.26 7.73
N GLY A 162 -0.15 -3.96 6.76
CA GLY A 162 -1.27 -4.88 7.02
C GLY A 162 -2.62 -4.17 7.21
N ASN A 163 -2.77 -2.91 6.76
CA ASN A 163 -4.10 -2.33 6.59
C ASN A 163 -4.72 -2.91 5.32
N SER A 164 -6.04 -3.10 5.31
CA SER A 164 -6.70 -3.79 4.20
C SER A 164 -8.02 -3.15 3.83
N SER A 165 -8.35 -3.24 2.54
CA SER A 165 -9.65 -2.89 1.99
C SER A 165 -10.20 -4.05 1.18
N LYS A 166 -11.54 -4.14 1.15
CA LYS A 166 -12.27 -5.13 0.35
C LYS A 166 -13.25 -4.44 -0.57
N PHE A 167 -13.43 -5.02 -1.74
CA PHE A 167 -14.49 -4.69 -2.69
C PHE A 167 -15.23 -5.97 -3.03
N GLU A 168 -16.56 -5.89 -3.11
CA GLU A 168 -17.43 -6.98 -3.55
C GLU A 168 -18.50 -6.42 -4.46
N ALA A 169 -18.80 -7.12 -5.56
CA ALA A 169 -19.91 -6.80 -6.44
C ALA A 169 -20.46 -8.04 -7.10
N GLN A 170 -21.79 -8.14 -7.14
CA GLN A 170 -22.51 -9.08 -7.99
C GLN A 170 -22.66 -8.48 -9.39
N PHE A 171 -22.49 -9.27 -10.44
CA PHE A 171 -22.60 -8.85 -11.83
C PHE A 171 -23.10 -10.00 -12.73
N THR A 172 -23.51 -9.66 -13.95
CA THR A 172 -23.94 -10.65 -14.95
C THR A 172 -22.99 -10.60 -16.16
N TYR A 173 -22.47 -11.74 -16.56
CA TYR A 173 -21.64 -11.90 -17.76
C TYR A 173 -22.40 -12.59 -18.89
#